data_8499561e939a0ddd7b1f456060b67df7
#
_entry.id   8499561e939a0ddd7b1f456060b67df7
#
_cell.length_a   1.000
_cell.length_b   1.000
_cell.length_c   1.000
_cell.angle_alpha   90.00
_cell.angle_beta   90.00
_cell.angle_gamma   90.00
#
_symmetry.space_group_name_H-M   'P 1'
#
loop_
_entity.id
_entity.type
_entity.pdbx_description
1 polymer ?
#
loop_
_entity_poly.entity_id
_entity_poly.type
_entity_poly.pdbx_seq_one_letter_code
_entity_poly.pdbx_strand_id
1 'polypeptide(L)'
;MSKLKKLSNIIRLLLKKPYLLNLILEQNEAYEGILEKHNFSKGLPVTSFHELINDSKIQISPYAMAEGGSMVTDISLLKILAGQYKGNAVFFEIGTWRGETTANIASLVKECFTLNLSTEQLKAYGLPETYLKQQDLYSKNISNITHLKGDSTTFDFSPYYGKCDLVFVDGDHHFESVKKDTETAFKLLKNENSRIVWHDYAFHPGK
;
A
#
# COMPACT_ATOMS: atom_id res chain seq x y z
N MET A 1 28.46 7.01 25.73
CA MET A 1 27.75 6.12 26.69
C MET A 1 28.34 4.73 26.56
N SER A 2 28.75 4.08 27.69
CA SER A 2 29.32 2.74 27.65
C SER A 2 28.30 1.68 27.19
N LYS A 3 28.78 0.56 26.60
CA LYS A 3 27.91 -0.54 26.15
C LYS A 3 27.01 -1.07 27.30
N LEU A 4 27.56 -1.18 28.51
CA LEU A 4 26.82 -1.60 29.70
C LEU A 4 25.67 -0.65 30.07
N LYS A 5 25.89 0.67 29.97
CA LYS A 5 24.84 1.66 30.22
C LYS A 5 23.72 1.62 29.18
N LYS A 6 24.08 1.35 27.89
CA LYS A 6 23.09 1.12 26.83
C LYS A 6 22.24 -0.12 27.13
N LEU A 7 22.88 -1.24 27.49
CA LEU A 7 22.16 -2.48 27.81
C LEU A 7 21.22 -2.32 29.01
N SER A 8 21.68 -1.69 30.09
CA SER A 8 20.84 -1.39 31.25
C SER A 8 19.61 -0.53 30.88
N ASN A 9 19.79 0.47 30.02
CA ASN A 9 18.68 1.31 29.55
C ASN A 9 17.70 0.53 28.67
N ILE A 10 18.18 -0.37 27.81
CA ILE A 10 17.35 -1.24 26.98
C ILE A 10 16.50 -2.15 27.87
N ILE A 11 17.12 -2.84 28.85
CA ILE A 11 16.38 -3.71 29.79
C ILE A 11 15.31 -2.92 30.53
N ARG A 12 15.66 -1.72 31.05
CA ARG A 12 14.67 -0.86 31.72
C ARG A 12 13.52 -0.44 30.79
N LEU A 13 13.81 -0.17 29.51
CA LEU A 13 12.80 0.19 28.53
C LEU A 13 11.87 -1.00 28.22
N LEU A 14 12.43 -2.20 28.02
CA LEU A 14 11.66 -3.41 27.78
C LEU A 14 10.76 -3.79 28.95
N LEU A 15 11.24 -3.62 30.19
CA LEU A 15 10.42 -3.82 31.39
C LEU A 15 9.24 -2.83 31.47
N LYS A 16 9.42 -1.60 30.95
CA LYS A 16 8.35 -0.58 30.91
C LYS A 16 7.41 -0.75 29.73
N LYS A 17 7.90 -1.29 28.62
CA LYS A 17 7.20 -1.42 27.34
C LYS A 17 7.46 -2.79 26.73
N PRO A 18 6.88 -3.87 27.31
CA PRO A 18 7.17 -5.24 26.90
C PRO A 18 6.77 -5.55 25.44
N TYR A 19 5.83 -4.80 24.89
CA TYR A 19 5.44 -4.94 23.47
C TYR A 19 6.60 -4.69 22.49
N LEU A 20 7.66 -3.98 22.91
CA LEU A 20 8.86 -3.81 22.08
C LEU A 20 9.62 -5.11 21.81
N LEU A 21 9.38 -6.15 22.64
CA LEU A 21 9.93 -7.50 22.36
C LEU A 21 9.35 -8.10 21.10
N ASN A 22 8.07 -7.85 20.82
CA ASN A 22 7.41 -8.36 19.61
C ASN A 22 8.07 -7.81 18.34
N LEU A 23 8.54 -6.55 18.36
CA LEU A 23 9.27 -5.96 17.25
C LEU A 23 10.64 -6.61 16.97
N ILE A 24 11.19 -7.32 17.96
CA ILE A 24 12.51 -7.96 17.86
C ILE A 24 12.39 -9.45 17.56
N LEU A 25 11.44 -10.13 18.17
CA LEU A 25 11.35 -11.60 18.18
C LEU A 25 10.37 -12.13 17.11
N GLU A 26 9.17 -11.56 17.01
CA GLU A 26 8.12 -12.15 16.19
C GLU A 26 8.33 -11.97 14.67
N GLN A 27 8.94 -10.88 14.27
CA GLN A 27 9.04 -10.55 12.84
C GLN A 27 10.05 -11.41 12.09
N ASN A 28 11.19 -11.75 12.70
CA ASN A 28 12.21 -12.54 12.03
C ASN A 28 11.82 -14.01 11.91
N GLU A 29 11.33 -14.63 12.97
CA GLU A 29 10.98 -16.05 12.98
C GLU A 29 9.82 -16.35 12.04
N ALA A 30 8.78 -15.51 12.02
CA ALA A 30 7.64 -15.67 11.12
C ALA A 30 8.06 -15.50 9.65
N TYR A 31 8.90 -14.52 9.35
CA TYR A 31 9.41 -14.29 8.00
C TYR A 31 10.33 -15.42 7.53
N GLU A 32 11.29 -15.85 8.35
CA GLU A 32 12.17 -16.97 8.06
C GLU A 32 11.37 -18.26 7.83
N GLY A 33 10.38 -18.55 8.67
CA GLY A 33 9.49 -19.69 8.51
C GLY A 33 8.68 -19.67 7.20
N ILE A 34 8.26 -18.49 6.74
CA ILE A 34 7.60 -18.33 5.44
C ILE A 34 8.59 -18.58 4.30
N LEU A 35 9.79 -18.02 4.39
CA LEU A 35 10.83 -18.22 3.36
C LEU A 35 11.20 -19.69 3.22
N GLU A 36 11.39 -20.42 4.34
CA GLU A 36 11.66 -21.86 4.33
C GLU A 36 10.49 -22.65 3.73
N LYS A 37 9.28 -22.39 4.19
CA LYS A 37 8.05 -23.05 3.72
C LYS A 37 7.86 -22.95 2.20
N HIS A 38 8.26 -21.83 1.62
CA HIS A 38 8.10 -21.54 0.20
C HIS A 38 9.39 -21.65 -0.62
N ASN A 39 10.47 -22.22 -0.05
CA ASN A 39 11.78 -22.38 -0.68
C ASN A 39 12.45 -21.07 -1.16
N PHE A 40 12.20 -19.97 -0.48
CA PHE A 40 12.85 -18.68 -0.73
C PHE A 40 14.05 -18.44 0.19
N SER A 41 14.99 -19.38 0.26
CA SER A 41 16.15 -19.33 1.18
C SER A 41 16.99 -18.05 1.10
N LYS A 42 16.89 -17.29 0.03
CA LYS A 42 17.56 -15.98 -0.18
C LYS A 42 16.64 -14.77 -0.03
N GLY A 43 15.42 -14.97 0.47
CA GLY A 43 14.37 -13.96 0.46
C GLY A 43 13.71 -13.79 -0.92
N LEU A 44 12.75 -12.88 -1.00
CA LEU A 44 12.13 -12.52 -2.27
C LEU A 44 13.10 -11.72 -3.15
N PRO A 45 12.96 -11.78 -4.48
CA PRO A 45 13.78 -10.96 -5.37
C PRO A 45 13.68 -9.47 -5.02
N VAL A 46 14.82 -8.81 -4.93
CA VAL A 46 14.91 -7.38 -4.66
C VAL A 46 15.39 -6.66 -5.92
N THR A 47 14.67 -5.63 -6.32
CA THR A 47 15.05 -4.76 -7.43
C THR A 47 15.45 -3.39 -6.91
N SER A 48 16.54 -2.85 -7.42
CA SER A 48 16.98 -1.49 -7.07
C SER A 48 15.98 -0.45 -7.61
N PHE A 49 15.55 0.47 -6.75
CA PHE A 49 14.70 1.57 -7.17
C PHE A 49 15.34 2.43 -8.28
N HIS A 50 16.67 2.62 -8.22
CA HIS A 50 17.42 3.33 -9.26
C HIS A 50 17.31 2.65 -10.63
N GLU A 51 17.34 1.33 -10.67
CA GLU A 51 17.19 0.56 -11.92
C GLU A 51 15.77 0.72 -12.49
N LEU A 52 14.77 0.81 -11.63
CA LEU A 52 13.37 1.02 -12.03
C LEU A 52 13.13 2.43 -12.58
N ILE A 53 13.72 3.46 -11.97
CA ILE A 53 13.56 4.85 -12.41
C ILE A 53 14.31 5.11 -13.72
N ASN A 54 15.48 4.52 -13.90
CA ASN A 54 16.31 4.64 -15.11
C ASN A 54 16.42 6.11 -15.61
N ASP A 55 16.82 7.03 -14.73
CA ASP A 55 16.91 8.49 -14.98
C ASP A 55 15.62 9.18 -15.44
N SER A 56 14.48 8.53 -15.32
CA SER A 56 13.17 9.12 -15.65
C SER A 56 12.87 10.32 -14.77
N LYS A 57 12.47 11.44 -15.38
CA LYS A 57 11.94 12.59 -14.65
C LYS A 57 10.47 12.34 -14.34
N ILE A 58 10.16 12.09 -13.06
CA ILE A 58 8.80 11.84 -12.59
C ILE A 58 8.29 13.08 -11.87
N GLN A 59 7.21 13.65 -12.37
CA GLN A 59 6.54 14.76 -11.69
C GLN A 59 5.55 14.20 -10.65
N ILE A 60 5.68 14.67 -9.42
CA ILE A 60 4.82 14.29 -8.29
C ILE A 60 4.20 15.54 -7.70
N SER A 61 2.91 15.48 -7.40
CA SER A 61 2.20 16.59 -6.78
C SER A 61 2.64 16.78 -5.32
N PRO A 62 2.78 18.03 -4.83
CA PRO A 62 3.34 18.31 -3.50
C PRO A 62 2.60 17.67 -2.33
N TYR A 63 1.31 17.42 -2.46
CA TYR A 63 0.52 16.75 -1.41
C TYR A 63 0.94 15.29 -1.17
N ALA A 64 1.69 14.66 -2.07
CA ALA A 64 2.33 13.37 -1.83
C ALA A 64 3.37 13.40 -0.69
N MET A 65 3.74 14.58 -0.21
CA MET A 65 4.62 14.75 0.95
C MET A 65 3.84 14.95 2.26
N ALA A 66 2.53 14.86 2.24
CA ALA A 66 1.72 14.94 3.45
C ALA A 66 1.95 13.70 4.32
N GLU A 67 2.03 13.91 5.63
CA GLU A 67 2.28 12.85 6.61
C GLU A 67 1.24 11.72 6.53
N GLY A 68 1.68 10.46 6.62
CA GLY A 68 0.83 9.27 6.73
C GLY A 68 0.26 8.74 5.42
N GLY A 69 0.61 9.31 4.25
CA GLY A 69 0.25 8.74 2.95
C GLY A 69 1.37 7.89 2.36
N SER A 70 1.13 7.32 1.18
CA SER A 70 2.16 6.59 0.42
C SER A 70 3.38 7.46 0.17
N MET A 71 4.57 6.88 0.31
CA MET A 71 5.82 7.61 0.10
C MET A 71 5.98 8.06 -1.35
N VAL A 72 6.80 9.09 -1.56
CA VAL A 72 7.16 9.59 -2.89
C VAL A 72 7.75 8.49 -3.78
N THR A 73 8.48 7.54 -3.20
CA THR A 73 9.03 6.36 -3.88
C THR A 73 7.93 5.44 -4.40
N ASP A 74 6.89 5.21 -3.62
CA ASP A 74 5.78 4.33 -3.98
C ASP A 74 4.96 4.94 -5.12
N ILE A 75 4.63 6.22 -4.99
CA ILE A 75 3.95 6.97 -6.04
C ILE A 75 4.80 7.00 -7.33
N SER A 76 6.12 7.16 -7.22
CA SER A 76 7.02 7.11 -8.37
C SER A 76 7.00 5.76 -9.06
N LEU A 77 7.05 4.66 -8.31
CA LEU A 77 6.94 3.31 -8.85
C LEU A 77 5.62 3.12 -9.59
N LEU A 78 4.51 3.48 -8.97
CA LEU A 78 3.18 3.37 -9.59
C LEU A 78 3.08 4.21 -10.87
N LYS A 79 3.66 5.43 -10.90
CA LYS A 79 3.69 6.26 -12.11
C LYS A 79 4.53 5.65 -13.22
N ILE A 80 5.65 5.02 -12.89
CA ILE A 80 6.48 4.30 -13.87
C ILE A 80 5.69 3.14 -14.48
N LEU A 81 5.05 2.33 -13.62
CA LEU A 81 4.25 1.19 -14.07
C LEU A 81 3.05 1.64 -14.90
N ALA A 82 2.31 2.65 -14.46
CA ALA A 82 1.18 3.22 -15.20
C ALA A 82 1.60 3.77 -16.57
N GLY A 83 2.76 4.44 -16.63
CA GLY A 83 3.32 5.01 -17.87
C GLY A 83 3.59 3.97 -18.97
N GLN A 84 3.86 2.72 -18.60
CA GLN A 84 4.08 1.63 -19.56
C GLN A 84 2.85 1.38 -20.46
N TYR A 85 1.66 1.69 -19.98
CA TYR A 85 0.39 1.51 -20.71
C TYR A 85 0.01 2.71 -21.59
N LYS A 86 0.84 3.77 -21.66
CA LYS A 86 0.69 4.92 -22.55
C LYS A 86 -0.70 5.59 -22.48
N GLY A 87 -1.20 5.78 -21.27
CA GLY A 87 -2.49 6.43 -21.00
C GLY A 87 -3.73 5.51 -21.18
N ASN A 88 -3.55 4.24 -21.49
CA ASN A 88 -4.66 3.32 -21.72
C ASN A 88 -4.97 2.38 -20.55
N ALA A 89 -4.21 2.47 -19.45
CA ALA A 89 -4.41 1.62 -18.28
C ALA A 89 -5.74 1.88 -17.59
N VAL A 90 -6.30 0.82 -17.01
CA VAL A 90 -7.29 0.88 -15.94
C VAL A 90 -6.57 0.60 -14.64
N PHE A 91 -6.62 1.57 -13.72
CA PHE A 91 -6.01 1.49 -12.40
C PHE A 91 -7.07 1.22 -11.35
N PHE A 92 -6.79 0.33 -10.41
CA PHE A 92 -7.65 0.06 -9.26
C PHE A 92 -6.83 0.16 -7.96
N GLU A 93 -7.31 0.95 -7.00
CA GLU A 93 -6.71 1.09 -5.67
C GLU A 93 -7.68 0.56 -4.60
N ILE A 94 -7.17 -0.28 -3.70
CA ILE A 94 -7.86 -0.71 -2.49
C ILE A 94 -7.22 0.06 -1.33
N GLY A 95 -7.95 1.01 -0.74
CA GLY A 95 -7.44 1.94 0.26
C GLY A 95 -7.15 3.33 -0.32
N THR A 96 -8.11 4.25 -0.21
CA THR A 96 -8.00 5.60 -0.81
C THR A 96 -7.49 6.65 0.15
N TRP A 97 -8.00 6.64 1.38
CA TRP A 97 -7.86 7.70 2.36
C TRP A 97 -8.06 9.10 1.75
N ARG A 98 -7.00 9.95 1.68
CA ARG A 98 -7.07 11.31 1.09
C ARG A 98 -6.97 11.32 -0.43
N GLY A 99 -6.57 10.20 -1.04
CA GLY A 99 -6.48 10.04 -2.49
C GLY A 99 -5.22 10.62 -3.13
N GLU A 100 -4.10 10.76 -2.39
CA GLU A 100 -2.83 11.24 -2.90
C GLU A 100 -2.30 10.38 -4.04
N THR A 101 -2.34 9.06 -3.85
CA THR A 101 -1.84 8.08 -4.81
C THR A 101 -2.68 8.13 -6.08
N THR A 102 -3.99 7.92 -5.97
CA THR A 102 -4.90 7.93 -7.11
C THR A 102 -4.83 9.25 -7.89
N ALA A 103 -4.77 10.40 -7.19
CA ALA A 103 -4.68 11.71 -7.83
C ALA A 103 -3.35 11.90 -8.61
N ASN A 104 -2.24 11.34 -8.12
CA ASN A 104 -0.97 11.36 -8.83
C ASN A 104 -0.96 10.46 -10.07
N ILE A 105 -1.69 9.34 -10.03
CA ILE A 105 -1.73 8.35 -11.11
C ILE A 105 -2.72 8.74 -12.21
N ALA A 106 -3.81 9.41 -11.87
CA ALA A 106 -4.94 9.70 -12.74
C ALA A 106 -4.56 10.26 -14.11
N SER A 107 -3.55 11.15 -14.17
CA SER A 107 -3.09 11.75 -15.45
C SER A 107 -2.38 10.78 -16.40
N LEU A 108 -2.02 9.58 -15.95
CA LEU A 108 -1.26 8.58 -16.70
C LEU A 108 -2.10 7.39 -17.14
N VAL A 109 -3.38 7.36 -16.75
CA VAL A 109 -4.27 6.22 -16.99
C VAL A 109 -5.59 6.68 -17.61
N LYS A 110 -6.27 5.77 -18.26
CA LYS A 110 -7.58 6.03 -18.85
C LYS A 110 -8.65 6.21 -17.78
N GLU A 111 -8.60 5.37 -16.76
CA GLU A 111 -9.65 5.23 -15.76
C GLU A 111 -9.05 4.80 -14.42
N CYS A 112 -9.51 5.40 -13.34
CA CYS A 112 -9.14 5.04 -11.98
C CYS A 112 -10.39 4.61 -11.20
N PHE A 113 -10.30 3.49 -10.52
CA PHE A 113 -11.21 3.10 -9.46
C PHE A 113 -10.46 3.11 -8.14
N THR A 114 -11.05 3.65 -7.08
CA THR A 114 -10.46 3.63 -5.76
C THR A 114 -11.54 3.32 -4.73
N LEU A 115 -11.27 2.32 -3.88
CA LEU A 115 -12.20 1.84 -2.87
C LEU A 115 -11.73 2.26 -1.48
N ASN A 116 -12.63 2.83 -0.70
CA ASN A 116 -12.43 3.12 0.71
C ASN A 116 -13.71 2.80 1.50
N LEU A 117 -13.57 2.63 2.81
CA LEU A 117 -14.72 2.52 3.70
C LEU A 117 -15.65 3.73 3.55
N SER A 118 -16.96 3.51 3.68
CA SER A 118 -17.91 4.61 3.69
C SER A 118 -17.73 5.48 4.94
N THR A 119 -18.25 6.70 4.89
CA THR A 119 -18.23 7.61 6.04
C THR A 119 -18.91 7.00 7.27
N GLU A 120 -19.98 6.23 7.06
CA GLU A 120 -20.73 5.55 8.13
C GLU A 120 -19.90 4.42 8.74
N GLN A 121 -19.20 3.65 7.92
CA GLN A 121 -18.30 2.60 8.40
C GLN A 121 -17.13 3.19 9.19
N LEU A 122 -16.49 4.25 8.69
CA LEU A 122 -15.40 4.93 9.39
C LEU A 122 -15.85 5.52 10.73
N LYS A 123 -17.08 6.08 10.80
CA LYS A 123 -17.68 6.52 12.07
C LYS A 123 -17.92 5.37 13.04
N ALA A 124 -18.36 4.23 12.55
CA ALA A 124 -18.57 3.03 13.37
C ALA A 124 -17.25 2.50 13.96
N TYR A 125 -16.12 2.68 13.26
CA TYR A 125 -14.76 2.41 13.78
C TYR A 125 -14.27 3.50 14.75
N GLY A 126 -15.02 4.56 15.02
CA GLY A 126 -14.67 5.61 15.97
C GLY A 126 -13.66 6.63 15.44
N LEU A 127 -13.51 6.76 14.13
CA LEU A 127 -12.56 7.72 13.56
C LEU A 127 -13.06 9.16 13.74
N PRO A 128 -12.17 10.11 14.06
CA PRO A 128 -12.55 11.47 14.37
C PRO A 128 -13.02 12.23 13.12
N GLU A 129 -13.87 13.25 13.32
CA GLU A 129 -14.39 14.11 12.25
C GLU A 129 -13.30 14.75 11.37
N THR A 130 -12.13 15.02 11.94
CA THR A 130 -10.98 15.55 11.19
C THR A 130 -10.48 14.55 10.15
N TYR A 131 -10.50 13.26 10.45
CA TYR A 131 -10.15 12.20 9.52
C TYR A 131 -11.23 12.05 8.43
N LEU A 132 -12.48 12.04 8.84
CA LEU A 132 -13.62 11.90 7.90
C LEU A 132 -13.65 13.02 6.85
N LYS A 133 -13.31 14.25 7.22
CA LYS A 133 -13.24 15.40 6.31
C LYS A 133 -12.09 15.32 5.31
N GLN A 134 -11.11 14.46 5.54
CA GLN A 134 -9.97 14.28 4.65
C GLN A 134 -10.20 13.23 3.57
N GLN A 135 -11.30 12.46 3.63
CA GLN A 135 -11.58 11.47 2.61
C GLN A 135 -11.64 12.09 1.21
N ASP A 136 -10.96 11.44 0.29
CA ASP A 136 -10.91 11.80 -1.13
C ASP A 136 -10.42 13.24 -1.40
N LEU A 137 -9.78 13.89 -0.41
CA LEU A 137 -9.44 15.31 -0.42
C LEU A 137 -8.76 15.77 -1.70
N TYR A 138 -7.81 14.99 -2.19
CA TYR A 138 -6.99 15.33 -3.36
C TYR A 138 -7.53 14.74 -4.67
N SER A 139 -8.40 13.75 -4.61
CA SER A 139 -8.86 13.00 -5.78
C SER A 139 -10.32 13.30 -6.20
N LYS A 140 -11.15 13.84 -5.29
CA LYS A 140 -12.60 14.00 -5.48
C LYS A 140 -13.04 14.79 -6.71
N ASN A 141 -12.19 15.69 -7.23
CA ASN A 141 -12.54 16.56 -8.37
C ASN A 141 -11.86 16.12 -9.68
N ILE A 142 -11.25 14.93 -9.72
CA ILE A 142 -10.57 14.43 -10.92
C ILE A 142 -11.55 13.54 -11.70
N SER A 143 -11.85 13.93 -12.94
CA SER A 143 -12.98 13.40 -13.70
C SER A 143 -12.88 11.92 -14.09
N ASN A 144 -11.65 11.37 -14.22
CA ASN A 144 -11.44 9.96 -14.54
C ASN A 144 -11.24 9.06 -13.31
N ILE A 145 -11.59 9.57 -12.12
CA ILE A 145 -11.55 8.80 -10.87
C ILE A 145 -12.99 8.49 -10.41
N THR A 146 -13.27 7.22 -10.21
CA THR A 146 -14.50 6.73 -9.60
C THR A 146 -14.21 6.29 -8.16
N HIS A 147 -14.83 6.99 -7.19
CA HIS A 147 -14.71 6.67 -5.78
C HIS A 147 -15.77 5.65 -5.39
N LEU A 148 -15.32 4.46 -5.01
CA LEU A 148 -16.15 3.37 -4.51
C LEU A 148 -16.14 3.39 -2.98
N LYS A 149 -17.25 3.05 -2.36
CA LYS A 149 -17.41 3.07 -0.90
C LYS A 149 -17.89 1.73 -0.41
N GLY A 150 -17.11 1.13 0.51
CA GLY A 150 -17.40 -0.16 1.12
C GLY A 150 -16.18 -0.77 1.76
N ASP A 151 -16.41 -1.83 2.52
CA ASP A 151 -15.39 -2.68 3.10
C ASP A 151 -14.88 -3.65 2.02
N SER A 152 -13.58 -3.65 1.73
CA SER A 152 -12.97 -4.48 0.69
C SER A 152 -13.20 -5.99 0.91
N THR A 153 -13.37 -6.41 2.16
CA THR A 153 -13.63 -7.81 2.50
C THR A 153 -15.03 -8.30 2.07
N THR A 154 -15.96 -7.38 1.87
CA THR A 154 -17.38 -7.68 1.54
C THR A 154 -17.89 -6.97 0.28
N PHE A 155 -17.10 -6.07 -0.28
CA PHE A 155 -17.46 -5.31 -1.48
C PHE A 155 -17.62 -6.24 -2.71
N ASP A 156 -18.61 -5.95 -3.55
CA ASP A 156 -18.77 -6.67 -4.82
C ASP A 156 -17.83 -6.11 -5.91
N PHE A 157 -16.72 -6.79 -6.12
CA PHE A 157 -15.75 -6.47 -7.16
C PHE A 157 -16.09 -7.05 -8.53
N SER A 158 -17.14 -7.86 -8.65
CA SER A 158 -17.46 -8.56 -9.91
C SER A 158 -17.56 -7.65 -11.15
N PRO A 159 -18.02 -6.38 -11.06
CA PRO A 159 -18.04 -5.48 -12.20
C PRO A 159 -16.65 -5.12 -12.75
N TYR A 160 -15.59 -5.33 -11.97
CA TYR A 160 -14.20 -4.93 -12.27
C TYR A 160 -13.29 -6.11 -12.60
N TYR A 161 -13.75 -7.35 -12.43
CA TYR A 161 -12.94 -8.53 -12.72
C TYR A 161 -12.47 -8.57 -14.17
N GLY A 162 -11.19 -8.91 -14.35
CA GLY A 162 -10.56 -9.03 -15.66
C GLY A 162 -10.38 -7.71 -16.42
N LYS A 163 -10.43 -6.55 -15.74
CA LYS A 163 -10.40 -5.23 -16.39
C LYS A 163 -9.20 -4.37 -16.05
N CYS A 164 -8.50 -4.64 -14.96
CA CYS A 164 -7.47 -3.75 -14.43
C CYS A 164 -6.08 -4.10 -14.98
N ASP A 165 -5.37 -3.10 -15.45
CA ASP A 165 -3.99 -3.22 -15.91
C ASP A 165 -2.99 -3.03 -14.74
N LEU A 166 -3.36 -2.22 -13.75
CA LEU A 166 -2.55 -1.96 -12.54
C LEU A 166 -3.46 -1.93 -11.32
N VAL A 167 -3.13 -2.74 -10.31
CA VAL A 167 -3.85 -2.78 -9.03
C VAL A 167 -2.89 -2.40 -7.91
N PHE A 168 -3.33 -1.53 -7.01
CA PHE A 168 -2.60 -1.13 -5.81
C PHE A 168 -3.38 -1.56 -4.58
N VAL A 169 -2.75 -2.34 -3.71
CA VAL A 169 -3.33 -2.83 -2.46
C VAL A 169 -2.69 -2.07 -1.30
N ASP A 170 -3.45 -1.15 -0.72
CA ASP A 170 -3.05 -0.25 0.36
C ASP A 170 -4.21 -0.03 1.36
N GLY A 171 -4.92 -1.12 1.66
CA GLY A 171 -6.09 -1.11 2.54
C GLY A 171 -5.73 -1.32 4.01
N ASP A 172 -6.35 -2.32 4.63
CA ASP A 172 -6.06 -2.74 6.00
C ASP A 172 -4.80 -3.62 6.04
N HIS A 173 -3.99 -3.47 7.10
CA HIS A 173 -2.71 -4.17 7.27
C HIS A 173 -2.85 -5.50 8.06
N HIS A 174 -4.06 -5.92 8.44
CA HIS A 174 -4.28 -7.20 9.09
C HIS A 174 -4.21 -8.35 8.08
N PHE A 175 -3.61 -9.47 8.50
CA PHE A 175 -3.36 -10.62 7.63
C PHE A 175 -4.58 -11.07 6.81
N GLU A 176 -5.75 -11.22 7.44
CA GLU A 176 -6.95 -11.70 6.75
C GLU A 176 -7.46 -10.71 5.70
N SER A 177 -7.36 -9.41 5.98
CA SER A 177 -7.71 -8.35 5.02
C SER A 177 -6.75 -8.32 3.84
N VAL A 178 -5.44 -8.29 4.09
CA VAL A 178 -4.41 -8.33 3.04
C VAL A 178 -4.55 -9.58 2.17
N LYS A 179 -4.81 -10.74 2.78
CA LYS A 179 -5.05 -11.99 2.04
C LYS A 179 -6.26 -11.86 1.13
N LYS A 180 -7.39 -11.36 1.64
CA LYS A 180 -8.63 -11.19 0.88
C LYS A 180 -8.45 -10.19 -0.26
N ASP A 181 -7.82 -9.06 0.02
CA ASP A 181 -7.53 -8.03 -0.97
C ASP A 181 -6.59 -8.55 -2.06
N THR A 182 -5.60 -9.37 -1.68
CA THR A 182 -4.69 -10.05 -2.63
C THR A 182 -5.46 -11.01 -3.55
N GLU A 183 -6.33 -11.87 -2.98
CA GLU A 183 -7.17 -12.78 -3.78
C GLU A 183 -8.07 -12.02 -4.75
N THR A 184 -8.58 -10.87 -4.32
CA THR A 184 -9.39 -9.96 -5.13
C THR A 184 -8.55 -9.31 -6.22
N ALA A 185 -7.37 -8.78 -5.87
CA ALA A 185 -6.47 -8.14 -6.82
C ALA A 185 -6.11 -9.05 -7.99
N PHE A 186 -5.86 -10.34 -7.76
CA PHE A 186 -5.63 -11.30 -8.84
C PHE A 186 -6.83 -11.46 -9.77
N LYS A 187 -8.06 -11.39 -9.27
CA LYS A 187 -9.28 -11.47 -10.09
C LYS A 187 -9.52 -10.19 -10.91
N LEU A 188 -9.03 -9.04 -10.43
CA LEU A 188 -9.13 -7.76 -11.11
C LEU A 188 -8.22 -7.69 -12.35
N LEU A 189 -7.11 -8.43 -12.38
CA LEU A 189 -6.14 -8.38 -13.45
C LEU A 189 -6.75 -8.74 -14.81
N LYS A 190 -6.45 -7.92 -15.82
CA LYS A 190 -6.94 -8.06 -17.19
C LYS A 190 -6.24 -9.18 -17.97
N ASN A 191 -4.93 -9.33 -17.78
CA ASN A 191 -4.08 -10.32 -18.45
C ASN A 191 -2.72 -10.45 -17.78
N GLU A 192 -1.82 -11.27 -18.35
CA GLU A 192 -0.47 -11.52 -17.83
C GLU A 192 0.45 -10.29 -17.80
N ASN A 193 0.14 -9.24 -18.54
CA ASN A 193 0.90 -7.98 -18.51
C ASN A 193 0.42 -7.02 -17.42
N SER A 194 -0.68 -7.34 -16.73
CA SER A 194 -1.18 -6.56 -15.61
C SER A 194 -0.27 -6.74 -14.39
N ARG A 195 -0.28 -5.75 -13.49
CA ARG A 195 0.58 -5.71 -12.31
C ARG A 195 -0.23 -5.47 -11.05
N ILE A 196 0.23 -6.08 -9.94
CA ILE A 196 -0.23 -5.77 -8.59
C ILE A 196 0.95 -5.18 -7.83
N VAL A 197 0.70 -4.10 -7.09
CA VAL A 197 1.64 -3.50 -6.14
C VAL A 197 1.00 -3.55 -4.77
N TRP A 198 1.72 -4.06 -3.78
CA TRP A 198 1.33 -4.02 -2.38
C TRP A 198 2.12 -2.95 -1.66
N HIS A 199 1.42 -2.14 -0.89
CA HIS A 199 2.04 -1.21 0.05
C HIS A 199 2.48 -1.95 1.32
N ASP A 200 3.39 -1.37 2.09
CA ASP A 200 3.85 -1.85 3.41
C ASP A 200 4.26 -3.33 3.49
N TYR A 201 4.61 -3.93 2.36
CA TYR A 201 5.12 -5.29 2.35
C TYR A 201 6.45 -5.42 3.10
N ALA A 202 7.16 -4.33 3.30
CA ALA A 202 8.51 -4.39 3.81
C ALA A 202 8.55 -4.68 5.31
N PHE A 203 8.82 -5.90 5.62
CA PHE A 203 9.71 -6.19 6.73
C PHE A 203 11.14 -5.84 6.30
N HIS A 204 11.90 -5.13 7.13
CA HIS A 204 13.29 -4.77 6.83
C HIS A 204 14.24 -5.92 7.20
N PRO A 205 14.49 -6.87 6.32
CA PRO A 205 15.29 -8.04 6.63
C PRO A 205 16.78 -7.74 6.76
N GLY A 206 17.19 -6.55 6.47
CA GLY A 206 18.60 -6.16 6.41
C GLY A 206 19.07 -5.26 7.55
N LYS A 207 18.30 -5.17 8.64
CA LYS A 207 18.70 -4.33 9.77
C LYS A 207 19.05 -5.13 11.00
#